data_a42daa2bced0f651f76cfe3fdd128347
#
_entry.id   a42daa2bced0f651f76cfe3fdd128347
#
_cell.length_a   1.000
_cell.length_b   1.000
_cell.length_c   1.000
_cell.angle_alpha   90.00
_cell.angle_beta   90.00
_cell.angle_gamma   90.00
#
_symmetry.space_group_name_H-M   'P 1'
#
loop_
_entity.id
_entity.type
_entity.pdbx_description
1 polymer ?
#
loop_
_entity_poly.entity_id
_entity_poly.type
_entity_poly.pdbx_seq_one_letter_code
_entity_poly.pdbx_strand_id
1 'polypeptide(L)'
;MQLIQKKRQRADLITVAAVAVLFAVVAVLLYTGNLTRQVTNMLVPVAVYIVMAVSLNLVVGLLGELSLGHAGFMSVGLFSGCLTALALAETALPLAVRLPVSMLAGGLVAAVFGLLVGLPALRLRGDYLAIVTLACGEIIKNVITNLDFTGGALGLNTTAIYAGARELLPYGAVLVLLTVAVMLNLKRSKY
;
A
#
# COMPACT_ATOMS: atom_id res chain seq x y z
N MET A 1 28.66 22.24 3.17
CA MET A 1 28.00 20.92 3.18
C MET A 1 26.91 20.84 4.26
N GLN A 2 27.13 21.22 5.49
CA GLN A 2 26.15 21.20 6.60
C GLN A 2 24.88 22.03 6.37
N LEU A 3 24.99 23.22 5.75
CA LEU A 3 23.83 24.07 5.47
C LEU A 3 22.86 23.46 4.44
N ILE A 4 23.38 22.76 3.43
CA ILE A 4 22.58 22.08 2.41
C ILE A 4 21.84 20.88 3.02
N GLN A 5 22.49 20.12 3.90
CA GLN A 5 21.87 19.02 4.63
C GLN A 5 20.75 19.51 5.56
N LYS A 6 20.99 20.60 6.28
CA LYS A 6 19.98 21.21 7.18
C LYS A 6 18.76 21.73 6.41
N LYS A 7 18.98 22.29 5.21
CA LYS A 7 17.88 22.77 4.34
C LYS A 7 17.04 21.61 3.79
N ARG A 8 17.69 20.51 3.38
CA ARG A 8 17.00 19.27 2.95
C ARG A 8 16.21 18.63 4.09
N GLN A 9 16.78 18.53 5.29
CA GLN A 9 16.07 17.99 6.46
C GLN A 9 14.80 18.78 6.79
N ARG A 10 14.85 20.11 6.70
CA ARG A 10 13.68 20.96 6.89
C ARG A 10 12.61 20.74 5.82
N ALA A 11 13.01 20.60 4.56
CA ALA A 11 12.08 20.32 3.47
C ALA A 11 11.35 18.98 3.66
N ASP A 12 12.08 17.92 4.05
CA ASP A 12 11.49 16.60 4.30
C ASP A 12 10.53 16.63 5.51
N LEU A 13 10.92 17.34 6.57
CA LEU A 13 10.05 17.51 7.75
C LEU A 13 8.77 18.29 7.39
N ILE A 14 8.88 19.31 6.55
CA ILE A 14 7.74 20.08 6.04
C ILE A 14 6.80 19.16 5.22
N THR A 15 7.37 18.29 4.38
CA THR A 15 6.58 17.34 3.59
C THR A 15 5.79 16.37 4.48
N VAL A 16 6.44 15.75 5.46
CA VAL A 16 5.77 14.84 6.40
C VAL A 16 4.72 15.58 7.23
N ALA A 17 5.04 16.79 7.70
CA ALA A 17 4.09 17.62 8.45
C ALA A 17 2.89 18.03 7.59
N ALA A 18 3.10 18.40 6.32
CA ALA A 18 2.01 18.75 5.40
C ALA A 18 1.07 17.56 5.15
N VAL A 19 1.62 16.36 4.95
CA VAL A 19 0.83 15.14 4.79
C VAL A 19 0.06 14.83 6.08
N ALA A 20 0.68 14.94 7.25
CA ALA A 20 0.03 14.73 8.53
C ALA A 20 -1.12 15.73 8.78
N VAL A 21 -0.90 17.02 8.47
CA VAL A 21 -1.92 18.07 8.58
C VAL A 21 -3.09 17.78 7.63
N LEU A 22 -2.82 17.37 6.38
CA LEU A 22 -3.85 17.02 5.42
C LEU A 22 -4.74 15.87 5.94
N PHE A 23 -4.12 14.79 6.46
CA PHE A 23 -4.88 13.70 7.05
C PHE A 23 -5.64 14.11 8.32
N ALA A 24 -5.07 14.99 9.15
CA ALA A 24 -5.75 15.54 10.32
C ALA A 24 -6.99 16.34 9.94
N VAL A 25 -6.89 17.19 8.91
CA VAL A 25 -8.05 17.96 8.38
C VAL A 25 -9.13 17.02 7.85
N VAL A 26 -8.74 16.02 7.05
CA VAL A 26 -9.68 15.02 6.52
C VAL A 26 -10.35 14.24 7.65
N ALA A 27 -9.61 13.85 8.68
CA ALA A 27 -10.14 13.18 9.86
C ALA A 27 -11.16 14.07 10.60
N VAL A 28 -10.84 15.34 10.84
CA VAL A 28 -11.77 16.28 11.47
C VAL A 28 -13.06 16.42 10.66
N LEU A 29 -12.97 16.57 9.33
CA LEU A 29 -14.14 16.65 8.44
C LEU A 29 -14.97 15.36 8.48
N LEU A 30 -14.32 14.19 8.57
CA LEU A 30 -15.00 12.89 8.68
C LEU A 30 -15.75 12.75 10.02
N TYR A 31 -15.13 13.16 11.13
CA TYR A 31 -15.75 13.06 12.46
C TYR A 31 -16.85 14.10 12.68
N THR A 32 -16.74 15.29 12.09
CA THR A 32 -17.80 16.33 12.12
C THR A 32 -19.01 16.01 11.27
N GLY A 33 -18.93 14.95 10.42
CA GLY A 33 -20.06 14.53 9.57
C GLY A 33 -20.35 15.42 8.36
N ASN A 34 -19.46 16.36 8.06
CA ASN A 34 -19.61 17.30 6.94
C ASN A 34 -19.29 16.68 5.54
N LEU A 35 -18.88 15.41 5.52
CA LEU A 35 -18.56 14.70 4.28
C LEU A 35 -19.75 13.90 3.78
N THR A 36 -20.00 13.99 2.48
CA THR A 36 -20.99 13.15 1.79
C THR A 36 -20.58 11.68 1.90
N ARG A 37 -21.54 10.76 2.01
CA ARG A 37 -21.29 9.32 2.09
C ARG A 37 -20.37 8.82 0.96
N GLN A 38 -20.53 9.36 -0.24
CA GLN A 38 -19.70 9.03 -1.40
C GLN A 38 -18.22 9.40 -1.18
N VAL A 39 -17.95 10.61 -0.70
CA VAL A 39 -16.58 11.06 -0.38
C VAL A 39 -15.99 10.20 0.74
N THR A 40 -16.76 9.93 1.78
CA THR A 40 -16.33 9.08 2.91
C THR A 40 -15.86 7.70 2.43
N ASN A 41 -16.60 7.07 1.53
CA ASN A 41 -16.24 5.75 1.00
C ASN A 41 -14.99 5.76 0.10
N MET A 42 -14.63 6.93 -0.46
CA MET A 42 -13.44 7.09 -1.30
C MET A 42 -12.16 7.36 -0.51
N LEU A 43 -12.24 7.75 0.76
CA LEU A 43 -11.06 8.14 1.55
C LEU A 43 -10.04 7.01 1.72
N VAL A 44 -10.52 5.80 2.02
CA VAL A 44 -9.65 4.63 2.24
C VAL A 44 -8.99 4.18 0.93
N PRO A 45 -9.71 3.98 -0.19
CA PRO A 45 -9.10 3.72 -1.48
C PRO A 45 -8.06 4.76 -1.89
N VAL A 46 -8.35 6.05 -1.71
CA VAL A 46 -7.40 7.13 -2.01
C VAL A 46 -6.12 7.00 -1.19
N ALA A 47 -6.21 6.70 0.12
CA ALA A 47 -5.03 6.48 0.95
C ALA A 47 -4.18 5.30 0.43
N VAL A 48 -4.81 4.20 0.00
CA VAL A 48 -4.11 3.05 -0.61
C VAL A 48 -3.43 3.44 -1.91
N TYR A 49 -4.09 4.20 -2.79
CA TYR A 49 -3.48 4.66 -4.04
C TYR A 49 -2.33 5.64 -3.81
N ILE A 50 -2.36 6.45 -2.75
CA ILE A 50 -1.22 7.31 -2.36
C ILE A 50 -0.03 6.43 -1.98
N VAL A 51 -0.21 5.38 -1.16
CA VAL A 51 0.86 4.43 -0.81
C VAL A 51 1.44 3.78 -2.07
N MET A 52 0.57 3.33 -2.99
CA MET A 52 0.98 2.75 -4.27
C MET A 52 1.79 3.71 -5.12
N ALA A 53 1.33 4.95 -5.28
CA ALA A 53 2.01 5.96 -6.07
C ALA A 53 3.39 6.32 -5.48
N VAL A 54 3.48 6.46 -4.16
CA VAL A 54 4.74 6.74 -3.47
C VAL A 54 5.72 5.58 -3.60
N SER A 55 5.25 4.33 -3.47
CA SER A 55 6.09 3.15 -3.63
C SER A 55 6.56 2.95 -5.09
N LEU A 56 5.69 3.22 -6.08
CA LEU A 56 6.06 3.18 -7.49
C LEU A 56 7.10 4.26 -7.83
N ASN A 57 6.98 5.46 -7.23
CA ASN A 57 7.96 6.52 -7.41
C ASN A 57 9.35 6.15 -6.86
N LEU A 58 9.46 5.20 -5.94
CA LEU A 58 10.74 4.66 -5.50
C LEU A 58 11.43 3.90 -6.65
N VAL A 59 10.69 3.10 -7.40
CA VAL A 59 11.23 2.33 -8.53
C VAL A 59 11.53 3.25 -9.71
N VAL A 60 10.56 4.05 -10.13
CA VAL A 60 10.71 4.91 -11.31
C VAL A 60 11.59 6.12 -11.02
N GLY A 61 11.42 6.76 -9.87
CA GLY A 61 12.11 8.01 -9.54
C GLY A 61 13.54 7.83 -8.99
N LEU A 62 13.80 6.75 -8.23
CA LEU A 62 15.13 6.49 -7.67
C LEU A 62 15.96 5.52 -8.50
N LEU A 63 15.37 4.42 -8.97
CA LEU A 63 16.08 3.42 -9.77
C LEU A 63 16.10 3.80 -11.25
N GLY A 64 15.18 4.65 -11.71
CA GLY A 64 15.07 5.04 -13.11
C GLY A 64 14.53 3.93 -14.01
N GLU A 65 13.91 2.91 -13.44
CA GLU A 65 13.40 1.75 -14.17
C GLU A 65 11.88 1.70 -14.13
N LEU A 66 11.25 1.38 -15.27
CA LEU A 66 9.81 1.28 -15.39
C LEU A 66 9.35 -0.13 -14.97
N SER A 67 8.51 -0.20 -13.92
CA SER A 67 7.86 -1.45 -13.50
C SER A 67 6.35 -1.32 -13.63
N LEU A 68 5.73 -2.20 -14.41
CA LEU A 68 4.28 -2.25 -14.63
C LEU A 68 3.58 -3.35 -13.82
N GLY A 69 4.33 -4.17 -13.07
CA GLY A 69 3.81 -5.27 -12.27
C GLY A 69 3.30 -4.90 -10.87
N HIS A 70 3.34 -3.61 -10.52
CA HIS A 70 3.06 -3.14 -9.15
C HIS A 70 1.65 -3.51 -8.66
N ALA A 71 0.66 -3.46 -9.55
CA ALA A 71 -0.71 -3.87 -9.27
C ALA A 71 -0.86 -5.36 -8.95
N GLY A 72 -0.03 -6.22 -9.56
CA GLY A 72 0.02 -7.66 -9.27
C GLY A 72 0.43 -7.92 -7.82
N PHE A 73 1.49 -7.28 -7.33
CA PHE A 73 1.93 -7.42 -5.94
C PHE A 73 0.91 -6.85 -4.95
N MET A 74 0.23 -5.74 -5.30
CA MET A 74 -0.88 -5.21 -4.52
C MET A 74 -1.99 -6.25 -4.37
N SER A 75 -2.37 -6.95 -5.45
CA SER A 75 -3.42 -7.96 -5.40
C SER A 75 -3.05 -9.14 -4.49
N VAL A 76 -1.81 -9.63 -4.55
CA VAL A 76 -1.31 -10.67 -3.64
C VAL A 76 -1.42 -10.23 -2.19
N GLY A 77 -0.96 -9.01 -1.87
CA GLY A 77 -1.04 -8.46 -0.52
C GLY A 77 -2.47 -8.29 -0.02
N LEU A 78 -3.37 -7.81 -0.89
CA LEU A 78 -4.77 -7.61 -0.57
C LEU A 78 -5.48 -8.93 -0.28
N PHE A 79 -5.37 -9.92 -1.17
CA PHE A 79 -6.04 -11.21 -0.98
C PHE A 79 -5.49 -11.96 0.22
N SER A 80 -4.17 -12.02 0.43
CA SER A 80 -3.57 -12.68 1.59
C SER A 80 -3.93 -11.97 2.90
N GLY A 81 -3.96 -10.65 2.90
CA GLY A 81 -4.42 -9.85 4.04
C GLY A 81 -5.91 -10.09 4.36
N CYS A 82 -6.78 -10.09 3.35
CA CYS A 82 -8.20 -10.38 3.53
C CYS A 82 -8.44 -11.80 4.04
N LEU A 83 -7.75 -12.81 3.51
CA LEU A 83 -7.85 -14.20 3.98
C LEU A 83 -7.41 -14.32 5.44
N THR A 84 -6.31 -13.66 5.82
CA THR A 84 -5.85 -13.61 7.21
C THR A 84 -6.88 -12.91 8.11
N ALA A 85 -7.47 -11.81 7.64
CA ALA A 85 -8.49 -11.08 8.40
C ALA A 85 -9.77 -11.91 8.58
N LEU A 86 -10.17 -12.71 7.57
CA LEU A 86 -11.30 -13.63 7.66
C LEU A 86 -11.02 -14.76 8.64
N ALA A 87 -9.85 -15.39 8.57
CA ALA A 87 -9.45 -16.43 9.52
C ALA A 87 -9.40 -15.89 10.97
N LEU A 88 -8.94 -14.66 11.16
CA LEU A 88 -8.95 -14.01 12.47
C LEU A 88 -10.32 -13.48 12.90
N ALA A 89 -11.29 -13.38 12.00
CA ALA A 89 -12.65 -12.98 12.35
C ALA A 89 -13.39 -14.01 13.20
N GLU A 90 -13.02 -15.29 13.07
CA GLU A 90 -13.54 -16.39 13.90
C GLU A 90 -12.96 -16.37 15.33
N THR A 91 -11.85 -15.65 15.54
CA THR A 91 -11.26 -15.47 16.86
C THR A 91 -11.84 -14.21 17.51
N ALA A 92 -12.01 -14.21 18.84
CA ALA A 92 -12.56 -13.07 19.59
C ALA A 92 -11.60 -11.86 19.68
N LEU A 93 -10.75 -11.66 18.67
CA LEU A 93 -9.78 -10.56 18.63
C LEU A 93 -10.45 -9.22 18.28
N PRO A 94 -10.13 -8.14 19.02
CA PRO A 94 -10.65 -6.81 18.70
C PRO A 94 -10.13 -6.33 17.34
N LEU A 95 -10.94 -5.55 16.63
CA LEU A 95 -10.61 -5.00 15.31
C LEU A 95 -9.25 -4.29 15.29
N ALA A 96 -8.93 -3.59 16.39
CA ALA A 96 -7.67 -2.86 16.56
C ALA A 96 -6.40 -3.73 16.46
N VAL A 97 -6.49 -5.03 16.78
CA VAL A 97 -5.38 -5.97 16.66
C VAL A 97 -5.47 -6.75 15.35
N ARG A 98 -6.67 -7.14 14.96
CA ARG A 98 -6.92 -7.93 13.73
C ARG A 98 -6.45 -7.20 12.48
N LEU A 99 -6.75 -5.90 12.34
CA LEU A 99 -6.35 -5.11 11.18
C LEU A 99 -4.82 -5.03 11.00
N PRO A 100 -4.03 -4.58 11.97
CA PRO A 100 -2.58 -4.53 11.80
C PRO A 100 -1.95 -5.90 11.52
N VAL A 101 -2.44 -6.96 12.16
CA VAL A 101 -1.92 -8.32 11.94
C VAL A 101 -2.20 -8.78 10.52
N SER A 102 -3.41 -8.59 10.00
CA SER A 102 -3.76 -8.94 8.62
C SER A 102 -2.99 -8.11 7.59
N MET A 103 -2.77 -6.82 7.87
CA MET A 103 -1.97 -5.94 7.01
C MET A 103 -0.49 -6.38 6.97
N LEU A 104 0.08 -6.75 8.12
CA LEU A 104 1.45 -7.28 8.19
C LEU A 104 1.57 -8.62 7.46
N ALA A 105 0.63 -9.53 7.66
CA ALA A 105 0.60 -10.81 6.96
C ALA A 105 0.52 -10.63 5.44
N GLY A 106 -0.41 -9.77 4.96
CA GLY A 106 -0.52 -9.42 3.56
C GLY A 106 0.76 -8.80 2.99
N GLY A 107 1.37 -7.88 3.75
CA GLY A 107 2.63 -7.26 3.37
C GLY A 107 3.79 -8.24 3.27
N LEU A 108 3.90 -9.19 4.21
CA LEU A 108 4.93 -10.24 4.18
C LEU A 108 4.78 -11.17 2.98
N VAL A 109 3.55 -11.62 2.68
CA VAL A 109 3.28 -12.46 1.52
C VAL A 109 3.61 -11.71 0.24
N ALA A 110 3.17 -10.45 0.11
CA ALA A 110 3.51 -9.61 -1.04
C ALA A 110 5.01 -9.39 -1.18
N ALA A 111 5.76 -9.24 -0.08
CA ALA A 111 7.21 -9.11 -0.09
C ALA A 111 7.91 -10.38 -0.60
N VAL A 112 7.44 -11.56 -0.19
CA VAL A 112 7.96 -12.84 -0.70
C VAL A 112 7.75 -12.96 -2.20
N PHE A 113 6.54 -12.68 -2.69
CA PHE A 113 6.26 -12.68 -4.13
C PHE A 113 7.06 -11.60 -4.86
N GLY A 114 7.23 -10.42 -4.25
CA GLY A 114 8.07 -9.36 -4.78
C GLY A 114 9.53 -9.78 -4.93
N LEU A 115 10.08 -10.54 -3.99
CA LEU A 115 11.43 -11.10 -4.08
C LEU A 115 11.52 -12.18 -5.16
N LEU A 116 10.55 -13.11 -5.23
CA LEU A 116 10.54 -14.19 -6.21
C LEU A 116 10.52 -13.66 -7.66
N VAL A 117 9.72 -12.65 -7.92
CA VAL A 117 9.62 -12.02 -9.24
C VAL A 117 10.73 -11.00 -9.46
N GLY A 118 11.04 -10.21 -8.44
CA GLY A 118 11.99 -9.11 -8.52
C GLY A 118 13.42 -9.57 -8.76
N LEU A 119 13.89 -10.64 -8.09
CA LEU A 119 15.27 -11.13 -8.26
C LEU A 119 15.60 -11.51 -9.71
N PRO A 120 14.77 -12.28 -10.46
CA PRO A 120 15.00 -12.51 -11.88
C PRO A 120 14.82 -11.25 -12.72
N ALA A 121 13.81 -10.43 -12.42
CA ALA A 121 13.48 -9.24 -13.19
C ALA A 121 14.59 -8.18 -13.15
N LEU A 122 15.28 -8.02 -12.02
CA LEU A 122 16.40 -7.08 -11.87
C LEU A 122 17.62 -7.39 -12.78
N ARG A 123 17.67 -8.57 -13.40
CA ARG A 123 18.69 -8.88 -14.41
C ARG A 123 18.39 -8.26 -15.77
N LEU A 124 17.15 -7.80 -15.98
CA LEU A 124 16.68 -7.16 -17.20
C LEU A 124 16.81 -5.65 -17.05
N ARG A 125 16.96 -4.94 -18.18
CA ARG A 125 17.11 -3.48 -18.20
C ARG A 125 16.12 -2.84 -19.16
N GLY A 126 15.73 -1.60 -18.83
CA GLY A 126 14.88 -0.78 -19.69
C GLY A 126 13.51 -1.42 -19.97
N ASP A 127 13.08 -1.42 -21.21
CA ASP A 127 11.75 -1.86 -21.64
C ASP A 127 11.47 -3.35 -21.38
N TYR A 128 12.50 -4.19 -21.38
CA TYR A 128 12.35 -5.62 -21.06
C TYR A 128 11.91 -5.85 -19.63
N LEU A 129 12.38 -5.04 -18.69
CA LEU A 129 11.93 -5.09 -17.30
C LEU A 129 10.44 -4.74 -17.18
N ALA A 130 9.99 -3.71 -17.91
CA ALA A 130 8.59 -3.29 -17.92
C ALA A 130 7.68 -4.39 -18.48
N ILE A 131 8.08 -5.03 -19.59
CA ILE A 131 7.30 -6.11 -20.22
C ILE A 131 7.20 -7.33 -19.29
N VAL A 132 8.32 -7.76 -18.70
CA VAL A 132 8.33 -8.92 -17.79
C VAL A 132 7.53 -8.66 -16.53
N THR A 133 7.65 -7.48 -15.93
CA THR A 133 6.86 -7.14 -14.73
C THR A 133 5.37 -7.04 -15.03
N LEU A 134 4.98 -6.53 -16.22
CA LEU A 134 3.60 -6.54 -16.67
C LEU A 134 3.07 -7.97 -16.84
N ALA A 135 3.83 -8.83 -17.52
CA ALA A 135 3.46 -10.23 -17.71
C ALA A 135 3.28 -10.96 -16.37
N CYS A 136 4.21 -10.77 -15.43
CA CYS A 136 4.08 -11.31 -14.08
C CYS A 136 2.82 -10.80 -13.36
N GLY A 137 2.49 -9.51 -13.49
CA GLY A 137 1.27 -8.94 -12.93
C GLY A 137 0.00 -9.59 -13.50
N GLU A 138 -0.06 -9.81 -14.80
CA GLU A 138 -1.19 -10.50 -15.45
C GLU A 138 -1.27 -11.97 -15.07
N ILE A 139 -0.14 -12.67 -14.93
CA ILE A 139 -0.11 -14.07 -14.45
C ILE A 139 -0.67 -14.12 -13.02
N ILE A 140 -0.21 -13.25 -12.13
CA ILE A 140 -0.70 -13.19 -10.74
C ILE A 140 -2.21 -12.94 -10.71
N LYS A 141 -2.70 -11.98 -11.47
CA LYS A 141 -4.13 -11.68 -11.59
C LYS A 141 -4.91 -12.91 -12.06
N ASN A 142 -4.47 -13.55 -13.14
CA ASN A 142 -5.14 -14.75 -13.66
C ASN A 142 -5.12 -15.91 -12.65
N VAL A 143 -4.04 -16.13 -11.92
CA VAL A 143 -3.97 -17.14 -10.87
C VAL A 143 -4.99 -16.82 -9.78
N ILE A 144 -5.00 -15.59 -9.26
CA ILE A 144 -5.91 -15.18 -8.17
C ILE A 144 -7.38 -15.33 -8.59
N THR A 145 -7.73 -14.97 -9.83
CA THR A 145 -9.11 -15.05 -10.32
C THR A 145 -9.59 -16.49 -10.62
N ASN A 146 -8.68 -17.44 -10.68
CA ASN A 146 -9.01 -18.85 -10.92
C ASN A 146 -8.85 -19.74 -9.67
N LEU A 147 -8.44 -19.20 -8.54
CA LEU A 147 -8.33 -19.95 -7.29
C LEU A 147 -9.67 -19.93 -6.54
N ASP A 148 -10.15 -21.10 -6.11
CA ASP A 148 -11.44 -21.23 -5.43
C ASP A 148 -11.46 -20.53 -4.07
N PHE A 149 -10.38 -20.60 -3.31
CA PHE A 149 -10.29 -19.98 -1.97
C PHE A 149 -10.23 -18.44 -1.99
N THR A 150 -9.96 -17.82 -3.14
CA THR A 150 -10.04 -16.36 -3.34
C THR A 150 -11.43 -15.90 -3.80
N GLY A 151 -12.37 -16.84 -3.95
CA GLY A 151 -13.71 -16.59 -4.50
C GLY A 151 -13.75 -16.53 -6.02
N GLY A 152 -12.65 -16.86 -6.70
CA GLY A 152 -12.56 -16.90 -8.15
C GLY A 152 -12.92 -15.56 -8.82
N ALA A 153 -13.67 -15.64 -9.90
CA ALA A 153 -14.12 -14.47 -10.66
C ALA A 153 -15.15 -13.60 -9.90
N LEU A 154 -15.84 -14.14 -8.90
CA LEU A 154 -16.81 -13.41 -8.06
C LEU A 154 -16.13 -12.56 -6.99
N GLY A 155 -14.88 -12.86 -6.65
CA GLY A 155 -14.11 -12.19 -5.61
C GLY A 155 -14.45 -12.68 -4.20
N LEU A 156 -13.64 -12.25 -3.25
CA LEU A 156 -13.74 -12.66 -1.85
C LEU A 156 -14.86 -11.90 -1.13
N ASN A 157 -15.73 -12.62 -0.44
CA ASN A 157 -16.76 -12.00 0.40
C ASN A 157 -16.11 -11.48 1.71
N THR A 158 -16.09 -10.18 1.86
CA THR A 158 -15.47 -9.48 3.00
C THR A 158 -16.47 -8.94 4.01
N THR A 159 -17.75 -9.35 3.93
CA THR A 159 -18.82 -8.84 4.80
C THR A 159 -18.52 -9.04 6.29
N ALA A 160 -17.91 -10.18 6.65
CA ALA A 160 -17.53 -10.50 8.03
C ALA A 160 -16.41 -9.64 8.61
N ILE A 161 -15.62 -9.00 7.75
CA ILE A 161 -14.48 -8.14 8.14
C ILE A 161 -14.69 -6.67 7.79
N TYR A 162 -15.91 -6.30 7.39
CA TYR A 162 -16.21 -4.94 6.99
C TYR A 162 -15.95 -3.96 8.15
N ALA A 163 -15.18 -2.93 7.86
CA ALA A 163 -14.90 -1.82 8.77
C ALA A 163 -15.20 -0.50 8.06
N GLY A 164 -15.78 0.45 8.78
CA GLY A 164 -16.13 1.75 8.24
C GLY A 164 -14.91 2.63 7.97
N ALA A 165 -15.08 3.64 7.12
CA ALA A 165 -14.01 4.58 6.81
C ALA A 165 -13.47 5.30 8.07
N ARG A 166 -14.31 5.51 9.10
CA ARG A 166 -13.90 6.10 10.38
C ARG A 166 -12.87 5.24 11.13
N GLU A 167 -12.98 3.93 11.00
CA GLU A 167 -12.09 2.97 11.67
C GLU A 167 -10.82 2.73 10.84
N LEU A 168 -10.94 2.73 9.50
CA LEU A 168 -9.83 2.43 8.59
C LEU A 168 -8.93 3.62 8.27
N LEU A 169 -9.48 4.84 8.29
CA LEU A 169 -8.73 6.05 7.93
C LEU A 169 -7.44 6.25 8.75
N PRO A 170 -7.43 6.06 10.10
CA PRO A 170 -6.20 6.22 10.88
C PRO A 170 -5.10 5.22 10.47
N TYR A 171 -5.46 3.99 10.13
CA TYR A 171 -4.49 3.00 9.64
C TYR A 171 -3.95 3.39 8.27
N GLY A 172 -4.82 3.86 7.36
CA GLY A 172 -4.40 4.40 6.06
C GLY A 172 -3.46 5.60 6.21
N ALA A 173 -3.76 6.52 7.12
CA ALA A 173 -2.91 7.68 7.40
C ALA A 173 -1.53 7.27 7.94
N VAL A 174 -1.47 6.32 8.88
CA VAL A 174 -0.20 5.78 9.42
C VAL A 174 0.61 5.12 8.31
N LEU A 175 -0.02 4.32 7.44
CA LEU A 175 0.68 3.70 6.31
C LEU A 175 1.24 4.72 5.33
N VAL A 176 0.47 5.75 4.97
CA VAL A 176 0.95 6.82 4.09
C VAL A 176 2.14 7.55 4.72
N LEU A 177 2.05 7.92 5.99
CA LEU A 177 3.14 8.58 6.70
C LEU A 177 4.38 7.70 6.79
N LEU A 178 4.21 6.42 7.06
CA LEU A 178 5.30 5.45 7.12
C LEU A 178 5.98 5.29 5.76
N THR A 179 5.21 5.13 4.68
CA THR A 179 5.77 5.00 3.32
C THR A 179 6.50 6.25 2.87
N VAL A 180 5.96 7.44 3.15
CA VAL A 180 6.61 8.72 2.86
C VAL A 180 7.90 8.85 3.67
N ALA A 181 7.89 8.52 4.98
CA ALA A 181 9.06 8.58 5.83
C ALA A 181 10.16 7.60 5.38
N VAL A 182 9.80 6.36 5.03
CA VAL A 182 10.74 5.36 4.49
C VAL A 182 11.34 5.85 3.18
N MET A 183 10.52 6.38 2.27
CA MET A 183 11.02 6.89 0.99
C MET A 183 12.00 8.06 1.16
N LEU A 184 11.67 9.02 2.03
CA LEU A 184 12.56 10.14 2.33
C LEU A 184 13.87 9.68 2.97
N ASN A 185 13.80 8.64 3.84
CA ASN A 185 14.97 8.07 4.48
C ASN A 185 15.87 7.32 3.48
N LEU A 186 15.27 6.53 2.59
CA LEU A 186 16.00 5.86 1.50
C LEU A 186 16.68 6.85 0.55
N LYS A 187 15.99 7.94 0.22
CA LYS A 187 16.56 9.03 -0.59
C LYS A 187 17.75 9.70 0.09
N ARG A 188 17.79 9.70 1.44
CA ARG A 188 18.92 10.25 2.22
C ARG A 188 20.06 9.25 2.36
N SER A 189 19.77 7.97 2.52
CA SER A 189 20.76 6.91 2.72
C SER A 189 21.63 6.70 1.48
N LYS A 190 21.15 7.16 0.33
CA LYS A 190 21.87 6.97 -0.90
C LYS A 190 22.91 8.08 -1.09
N TYR A 191 24.16 7.74 -0.72
CA TYR A 191 25.38 8.41 -1.20
C TYR A 191 25.56 9.85 -0.75
#